data_a878d64a7e6cdb97f66d67d5c0104c17
#
_entry.id   a878d64a7e6cdb97f66d67d5c0104c17
#
_cell.length_a   1.000
_cell.length_b   1.000
_cell.length_c   1.000
_cell.angle_alpha   90.00
_cell.angle_beta   90.00
_cell.angle_gamma   90.00
#
_symmetry.space_group_name_H-M   'P 1'
#
loop_
_entity.id
_entity.type
_entity.pdbx_description
1 polymer ?
#
loop_
_entity_poly.entity_id
_entity_poly.type
_entity_poly.pdbx_seq_one_letter_code
_entity_poly.pdbx_strand_id
1 'polypeptide(L)'
;MDWYELLPKILNMSLTASVISVTVIILRLLLKRAPKVYSYMLWLVVLFRLLCPITINTPLSVLGLFDPPIVETTDSVSQVAYIPNNIVHTENPEVTLPVPVLDNAINNALPQGAEQLVADPLEAPVSIATYIWLAGIVAMIGVSMISYVKLRKSLVGAVRVRGNIYVADYITTPFVLGIFRPRIYLLSSLSEQEQEYILKHEQYHIRRGDHIFKLLAYVALCIHWFNPLVWLAFLLFSKDMEMSCDEAVVKKLGEDVRADYS
;
A
#
# COMPACT_ATOMS: atom_id res chain seq x y z
N MET A 1 0.58 20.53 -11.44
CA MET A 1 0.80 19.09 -11.20
C MET A 1 0.04 18.37 -12.29
N ASP A 2 0.77 17.97 -13.29
CA ASP A 2 0.16 17.46 -14.52
C ASP A 2 -0.32 16.04 -14.30
N TRP A 3 -1.51 15.74 -14.81
CA TRP A 3 -2.22 14.47 -14.64
C TRP A 3 -1.39 13.25 -15.02
N TYR A 4 -0.59 13.38 -16.09
CA TYR A 4 0.21 12.30 -16.63
C TYR A 4 1.42 11.94 -15.76
N GLU A 5 1.85 12.80 -14.84
CA GLU A 5 2.93 12.49 -13.90
C GLU A 5 2.51 11.60 -12.71
N LEU A 6 1.21 11.52 -12.43
CA LEU A 6 0.70 10.78 -11.27
C LEU A 6 0.94 9.28 -11.39
N LEU A 7 0.57 8.70 -12.52
CA LEU A 7 0.71 7.25 -12.74
C LEU A 7 2.17 6.78 -12.68
N PRO A 8 3.14 7.42 -13.35
CA PRO A 8 4.56 7.06 -13.22
C PRO A 8 5.06 7.12 -11.77
N LYS A 9 4.65 8.12 -10.98
CA LYS A 9 4.99 8.21 -9.55
C LYS A 9 4.42 7.03 -8.75
N ILE A 10 3.16 6.68 -8.97
CA ILE A 10 2.52 5.53 -8.32
C ILE A 10 3.17 4.20 -8.74
N LEU A 11 3.54 4.05 -10.02
CA LEU A 11 4.24 2.86 -10.50
C LEU A 11 5.60 2.70 -9.81
N ASN A 12 6.37 3.77 -9.69
CA ASN A 12 7.66 3.75 -8.99
C ASN A 12 7.50 3.43 -7.49
N MET A 13 6.50 4.03 -6.82
CA MET A 13 6.16 3.69 -5.44
C MET A 13 5.78 2.21 -5.31
N SER A 14 4.98 1.70 -6.24
CA SER A 14 4.53 0.32 -6.27
C SER A 14 5.70 -0.65 -6.46
N LEU A 15 6.64 -0.33 -7.35
CA LEU A 15 7.83 -1.14 -7.60
C LEU A 15 8.72 -1.23 -6.35
N THR A 16 9.03 -0.10 -5.74
CA THR A 16 9.85 -0.06 -4.52
C THR A 16 9.17 -0.77 -3.35
N ALA A 17 7.85 -0.60 -3.18
CA ALA A 17 7.08 -1.32 -2.18
C ALA A 17 7.04 -2.84 -2.46
N SER A 18 7.09 -3.26 -3.72
CA SER A 18 7.16 -4.67 -4.09
C SER A 18 8.47 -5.32 -3.63
N VAL A 19 9.59 -4.65 -3.80
CA VAL A 19 10.90 -5.13 -3.31
C VAL A 19 10.87 -5.28 -1.78
N ILE A 20 10.36 -4.27 -1.08
CA ILE A 20 10.22 -4.34 0.38
C ILE A 20 9.26 -5.46 0.79
N SER A 21 8.14 -5.65 0.07
CA SER A 21 7.18 -6.73 0.34
C SER A 21 7.82 -8.11 0.20
N VAL A 22 8.62 -8.35 -0.83
CA VAL A 22 9.37 -9.61 -1.00
C VAL A 22 10.34 -9.82 0.16
N THR A 23 11.07 -8.78 0.56
CA THR A 23 11.98 -8.84 1.72
C THR A 23 11.21 -9.20 3.00
N VAL A 24 10.06 -8.55 3.24
CA VAL A 24 9.20 -8.86 4.41
C VAL A 24 8.67 -10.28 4.35
N ILE A 25 8.29 -10.80 3.17
CA ILE A 25 7.87 -12.20 3.01
C ILE A 25 9.00 -13.16 3.40
N ILE A 26 10.23 -12.90 2.97
CA ILE A 26 11.41 -13.71 3.33
C ILE A 26 11.64 -13.66 4.85
N LEU A 27 11.67 -12.45 5.43
CA LEU A 27 11.83 -12.28 6.88
C LEU A 27 10.72 -12.99 7.67
N ARG A 28 9.47 -12.91 7.21
CA ARG A 28 8.32 -13.63 7.79
C ARG A 28 8.52 -15.15 7.78
N LEU A 29 9.14 -15.69 6.72
CA LEU A 29 9.46 -17.11 6.65
C LEU A 29 10.55 -17.50 7.65
N LEU A 30 11.52 -16.65 7.89
CA LEU A 30 12.56 -16.85 8.90
C LEU A 30 11.99 -16.73 10.32
N LEU A 31 11.05 -15.81 10.53
CA LEU A 31 10.41 -15.54 11.82
C LEU A 31 9.22 -16.48 12.15
N LYS A 32 9.10 -17.64 11.49
CA LYS A 32 7.99 -18.60 11.72
C LYS A 32 7.80 -18.99 13.18
N ARG A 33 8.88 -19.08 13.96
CA ARG A 33 8.88 -19.47 15.36
C ARG A 33 8.78 -18.29 16.35
N ALA A 34 8.91 -17.06 15.85
CA ALA A 34 8.78 -15.85 16.65
C ALA A 34 7.30 -15.46 16.85
N PRO A 35 6.97 -14.69 17.91
CA PRO A 35 5.64 -14.13 18.10
C PRO A 35 5.15 -13.38 16.86
N LYS A 36 3.88 -13.57 16.48
CA LYS A 36 3.30 -13.02 15.24
C LYS A 36 3.21 -11.49 15.23
N VAL A 37 3.33 -10.86 16.40
CA VAL A 37 3.40 -9.40 16.49
C VAL A 37 4.57 -8.83 15.69
N TYR A 38 5.72 -9.53 15.60
CA TYR A 38 6.84 -9.06 14.78
C TYR A 38 6.52 -9.07 13.29
N SER A 39 5.90 -10.15 12.79
CA SER A 39 5.45 -10.22 11.39
C SER A 39 4.42 -9.12 11.09
N TYR A 40 3.48 -8.87 12.00
CA TYR A 40 2.51 -7.79 11.89
C TYR A 40 3.20 -6.41 11.79
N MET A 41 4.19 -6.13 12.64
CA MET A 41 4.93 -4.86 12.60
C MET A 41 5.72 -4.65 11.31
N LEU A 42 6.29 -5.72 10.74
CA LEU A 42 6.98 -5.64 9.44
C LEU A 42 6.03 -5.19 8.31
N TRP A 43 4.78 -5.63 8.34
CA TRP A 43 3.78 -5.20 7.35
C TRP A 43 3.40 -3.72 7.47
N LEU A 44 3.49 -3.12 8.67
CA LEU A 44 3.27 -1.69 8.83
C LEU A 44 4.32 -0.85 8.10
N VAL A 45 5.55 -1.36 7.98
CA VAL A 45 6.62 -0.71 7.18
C VAL A 45 6.24 -0.72 5.69
N VAL A 46 5.72 -1.84 5.16
CA VAL A 46 5.23 -1.93 3.78
C VAL A 46 4.07 -0.96 3.56
N LEU A 47 3.12 -0.94 4.50
CA LEU A 47 1.97 -0.04 4.44
C LEU A 47 2.40 1.43 4.43
N PHE A 48 3.33 1.80 5.29
CA PHE A 48 3.90 3.15 5.31
C PHE A 48 4.51 3.51 3.95
N ARG A 49 5.29 2.60 3.35
CA ARG A 49 5.92 2.83 2.05
C ARG A 49 4.91 2.97 0.90
N LEU A 50 3.80 2.23 0.95
CA LEU A 50 2.73 2.31 -0.04
C LEU A 50 1.94 3.63 0.02
N LEU A 51 1.83 4.23 1.22
CA LEU A 51 1.05 5.45 1.42
C LEU A 51 1.88 6.73 1.38
N CYS A 52 3.16 6.65 1.78
CA CYS A 52 4.03 7.83 1.86
C CYS A 52 4.97 7.91 0.66
N PRO A 53 4.84 8.95 -0.19
CA PRO A 53 5.69 9.16 -1.36
C PRO A 53 7.07 9.74 -1.00
N ILE A 54 7.57 9.49 0.21
CA ILE A 54 8.87 10.01 0.66
C ILE A 54 9.96 9.25 -0.08
N THR A 55 10.66 9.93 -0.97
CA THR A 55 11.92 9.47 -1.55
C THR A 55 13.02 9.66 -0.51
N ILE A 56 13.33 8.61 0.24
CA ILE A 56 14.52 8.59 1.09
C ILE A 56 15.68 8.35 0.16
N ASN A 57 16.40 9.39 -0.21
CA ASN A 57 17.69 9.29 -0.89
C ASN A 57 18.70 8.77 0.14
N THR A 58 18.71 7.47 0.36
CA THR A 58 19.72 6.84 1.18
C THR A 58 20.90 6.47 0.28
N PRO A 59 22.14 6.75 0.70
CA PRO A 59 23.33 6.28 -0.02
C PRO A 59 23.45 4.74 -0.06
N LEU A 60 22.60 4.04 0.68
CA LEU A 60 22.39 2.59 0.68
C LEU A 60 21.22 2.20 -0.26
N SER A 61 21.17 2.73 -1.47
CA SER A 61 20.27 2.22 -2.49
C SER A 61 20.73 0.83 -2.90
N VAL A 62 19.90 -0.20 -2.65
CA VAL A 62 20.15 -1.55 -3.17
C VAL A 62 20.22 -1.53 -4.71
N LEU A 63 19.58 -0.56 -5.35
CA LEU A 63 19.70 -0.27 -6.78
C LEU A 63 21.06 0.31 -7.15
N GLY A 64 21.77 1.00 -6.27
CA GLY A 64 23.14 1.46 -6.47
C GLY A 64 24.18 0.32 -6.54
N LEU A 65 23.80 -0.90 -6.14
CA LEU A 65 24.62 -2.11 -6.35
C LEU A 65 24.60 -2.60 -7.81
N PHE A 66 23.65 -2.15 -8.60
CA PHE A 66 23.51 -2.45 -10.03
C PHE A 66 23.88 -1.28 -10.91
N ASP A 67 24.22 -0.12 -10.34
CA ASP A 67 24.84 0.95 -11.10
C ASP A 67 26.27 0.50 -11.47
N PRO A 68 26.65 0.54 -12.75
CA PRO A 68 28.02 0.27 -13.13
C PRO A 68 28.90 1.28 -12.39
N PRO A 69 30.12 0.88 -11.96
CA PRO A 69 31.00 1.75 -11.22
C PRO A 69 31.23 3.02 -12.05
N ILE A 70 30.85 4.16 -11.46
CA ILE A 70 31.15 5.48 -12.03
C ILE A 70 32.66 5.55 -11.98
N VAL A 71 33.31 5.36 -13.13
CA VAL A 71 34.71 5.67 -13.29
C VAL A 71 34.77 7.18 -13.20
N GLU A 72 35.23 7.71 -12.07
CA GLU A 72 35.65 9.09 -11.93
C GLU A 72 36.86 9.28 -12.83
N THR A 73 36.63 9.47 -14.11
CA THR A 73 37.62 10.10 -14.97
C THR A 73 37.55 11.59 -14.74
N THR A 74 38.51 12.07 -13.99
CA THR A 74 38.88 13.49 -13.89
C THR A 74 39.16 13.96 -15.32
N ASP A 75 38.16 14.51 -15.95
CA ASP A 75 38.09 15.42 -17.08
C ASP A 75 36.77 15.18 -17.81
N SER A 76 35.82 16.08 -17.60
CA SER A 76 34.69 16.45 -18.47
C SER A 76 34.15 15.38 -19.44
N VAL A 77 33.83 14.19 -18.97
CA VAL A 77 32.93 13.31 -19.67
C VAL A 77 31.56 13.61 -19.13
N SER A 78 30.80 14.38 -19.90
CA SER A 78 29.40 14.64 -19.67
C SER A 78 28.69 13.32 -19.40
N GLN A 79 28.09 13.21 -18.22
CA GLN A 79 27.10 12.19 -17.91
C GLN A 79 26.20 12.06 -19.13
N VAL A 80 25.88 10.84 -19.54
CA VAL A 80 24.76 10.61 -20.45
C VAL A 80 23.52 11.08 -19.67
N ALA A 81 23.26 12.39 -19.77
CA ALA A 81 22.09 12.95 -19.17
C ALA A 81 20.90 12.25 -19.82
N TYR A 82 20.11 11.57 -19.01
CA TYR A 82 18.77 11.15 -19.40
C TYR A 82 18.12 12.36 -20.09
N ILE A 83 17.86 12.22 -21.39
CA ILE A 83 17.20 13.26 -22.17
C ILE A 83 15.81 13.41 -21.58
N PRO A 84 15.52 14.50 -20.82
CA PRO A 84 14.17 14.69 -20.30
C PRO A 84 13.23 14.82 -21.49
N ASN A 85 12.05 14.24 -21.43
CA ASN A 85 11.04 14.32 -22.49
C ASN A 85 10.64 15.76 -22.84
N ASN A 86 11.04 16.73 -22.01
CA ASN A 86 10.76 18.16 -22.22
C ASN A 86 11.78 18.91 -23.11
N ILE A 87 12.86 18.27 -23.56
CA ILE A 87 13.82 18.92 -24.49
C ILE A 87 13.12 19.39 -25.78
N VAL A 88 12.15 18.60 -26.25
CA VAL A 88 11.35 18.92 -27.47
C VAL A 88 10.41 20.11 -27.25
N HIS A 89 10.15 20.48 -26.00
CA HIS A 89 9.24 21.59 -25.61
C HIS A 89 10.00 22.86 -25.23
N THR A 90 11.33 22.88 -25.31
CA THR A 90 12.10 24.12 -25.10
C THR A 90 12.14 24.94 -26.37
N GLU A 91 12.08 26.27 -26.25
CA GLU A 91 12.16 27.18 -27.40
C GLU A 91 13.42 26.98 -28.24
N ASN A 92 14.50 26.50 -27.63
CA ASN A 92 15.75 26.12 -28.29
C ASN A 92 16.20 24.75 -27.74
N PRO A 93 15.79 23.65 -28.35
CA PRO A 93 16.25 22.34 -27.95
C PRO A 93 17.74 22.19 -28.24
N GLU A 94 18.54 21.91 -27.22
CA GLU A 94 19.99 21.71 -27.32
C GLU A 94 20.36 20.40 -26.61
N VAL A 95 21.06 19.53 -27.32
CA VAL A 95 21.54 18.24 -26.80
C VAL A 95 23.04 18.33 -26.70
N THR A 96 23.62 18.04 -25.54
CA THR A 96 25.07 18.00 -25.32
C THR A 96 25.53 16.55 -25.23
N LEU A 97 26.26 16.08 -26.22
CA LEU A 97 26.79 14.73 -26.26
C LEU A 97 28.34 14.77 -26.13
N PRO A 98 28.95 13.70 -25.57
CA PRO A 98 30.42 13.64 -25.41
C PRO A 98 31.20 13.54 -26.74
N VAL A 99 30.50 13.46 -27.86
CA VAL A 99 31.11 13.37 -29.21
C VAL A 99 30.75 14.62 -30.00
N PRO A 100 31.67 15.62 -30.18
CA PRO A 100 31.35 16.93 -30.78
C PRO A 100 30.80 16.86 -32.21
N VAL A 101 31.15 15.83 -32.98
CA VAL A 101 30.67 15.65 -34.36
C VAL A 101 29.19 15.25 -34.39
N LEU A 102 28.78 14.37 -33.46
CA LEU A 102 27.39 13.95 -33.32
C LEU A 102 26.51 15.05 -32.69
N ASP A 103 27.10 15.80 -31.75
CA ASP A 103 26.44 16.93 -31.08
C ASP A 103 25.99 17.97 -32.09
N ASN A 104 26.90 18.43 -32.93
CA ASN A 104 26.61 19.37 -34.02
C ASN A 104 25.63 18.83 -35.06
N ALA A 105 25.72 17.54 -35.42
CA ALA A 105 24.83 16.93 -36.39
C ALA A 105 23.39 16.81 -35.84
N ILE A 106 23.23 16.50 -34.57
CA ILE A 106 21.93 16.36 -33.94
C ILE A 106 21.33 17.76 -33.68
N ASN A 107 22.10 18.71 -33.13
CA ASN A 107 21.59 20.05 -32.86
C ASN A 107 21.19 20.80 -34.12
N ASN A 108 21.87 20.58 -35.24
CA ASN A 108 21.47 21.11 -36.54
C ASN A 108 20.24 20.44 -37.14
N ALA A 109 19.91 19.22 -36.72
CA ALA A 109 18.73 18.50 -37.18
C ALA A 109 17.50 18.77 -36.27
N LEU A 110 17.69 19.36 -35.11
CA LEU A 110 16.57 19.74 -34.23
C LEU A 110 15.81 20.93 -34.82
N PRO A 111 14.46 20.93 -34.78
CA PRO A 111 13.68 22.06 -35.24
C PRO A 111 13.94 23.27 -34.37
N GLN A 112 14.58 24.30 -34.95
CA GLN A 112 14.79 25.56 -34.30
C GLN A 112 13.66 26.54 -34.64
N GLY A 113 13.02 27.07 -33.62
CA GLY A 113 12.17 28.26 -33.77
C GLY A 113 10.82 28.09 -34.43
N ALA A 114 10.26 26.90 -34.49
CA ALA A 114 8.85 26.73 -34.83
C ALA A 114 8.07 26.34 -33.57
N GLU A 115 7.02 27.07 -33.22
CA GLU A 115 5.94 26.61 -32.35
C GLU A 115 5.25 25.38 -32.99
N GLN A 116 5.99 24.30 -33.14
CA GLN A 116 5.35 23.02 -33.39
C GLN A 116 4.93 22.50 -32.03
N LEU A 117 3.63 22.44 -31.82
CA LEU A 117 2.99 21.58 -30.82
C LEU A 117 3.42 20.14 -31.13
N VAL A 118 4.66 19.80 -30.76
CA VAL A 118 5.12 18.42 -30.82
C VAL A 118 4.52 17.75 -29.61
N ALA A 119 3.40 17.09 -29.84
CA ALA A 119 2.77 16.25 -28.85
C ALA A 119 3.81 15.21 -28.39
N ASP A 120 4.06 15.15 -27.08
CA ASP A 120 4.89 14.09 -26.50
C ASP A 120 4.30 12.73 -26.93
N PRO A 121 5.02 11.89 -27.69
CA PRO A 121 4.48 10.62 -28.15
C PRO A 121 4.06 9.69 -26.99
N LEU A 122 4.57 9.93 -25.78
CA LEU A 122 4.22 9.19 -24.57
C LEU A 122 3.01 9.79 -23.82
N GLU A 123 2.62 11.02 -24.11
CA GLU A 123 1.50 11.69 -23.43
C GLU A 123 0.19 10.93 -23.63
N ALA A 124 -0.13 10.54 -24.87
CA ALA A 124 -1.35 9.80 -25.17
C ALA A 124 -1.43 8.43 -24.48
N PRO A 125 -0.42 7.53 -24.58
CA PRO A 125 -0.48 6.24 -23.90
C PRO A 125 -0.46 6.36 -22.38
N VAL A 126 0.28 7.31 -21.78
CA VAL A 126 0.30 7.54 -20.33
C VAL A 126 -1.03 8.08 -19.85
N SER A 127 -1.67 8.98 -20.61
CA SER A 127 -3.00 9.48 -20.28
C SER A 127 -4.05 8.37 -20.31
N ILE A 128 -4.06 7.52 -21.32
CA ILE A 128 -4.97 6.36 -21.41
C ILE A 128 -4.74 5.42 -20.21
N ALA A 129 -3.49 5.09 -19.91
CA ALA A 129 -3.14 4.25 -18.77
C ALA A 129 -3.60 4.86 -17.43
N THR A 130 -3.50 6.18 -17.28
CA THR A 130 -3.98 6.91 -16.10
C THR A 130 -5.50 6.81 -15.97
N TYR A 131 -6.27 6.93 -17.06
CA TYR A 131 -7.72 6.73 -17.00
C TYR A 131 -8.11 5.30 -16.64
N ILE A 132 -7.40 4.29 -17.19
CA ILE A 132 -7.62 2.88 -16.84
C ILE A 132 -7.33 2.66 -15.34
N TRP A 133 -6.23 3.23 -14.84
CA TRP A 133 -5.87 3.16 -13.44
C TRP A 133 -6.95 3.80 -12.53
N LEU A 134 -7.43 5.00 -12.86
CA LEU A 134 -8.51 5.66 -12.12
C LEU A 134 -9.82 4.85 -12.17
N ALA A 135 -10.17 4.29 -13.33
CA ALA A 135 -11.35 3.43 -13.45
C ALA A 135 -11.24 2.20 -12.54
N GLY A 136 -10.06 1.59 -12.42
CA GLY A 136 -9.81 0.49 -11.46
C GLY A 136 -10.01 0.91 -10.02
N ILE A 137 -9.52 2.09 -9.61
CA ILE A 137 -9.74 2.62 -8.26
C ILE A 137 -11.24 2.81 -8.01
N VAL A 138 -11.95 3.44 -8.94
CA VAL A 138 -13.41 3.67 -8.82
C VAL A 138 -14.16 2.34 -8.71
N ALA A 139 -13.79 1.33 -9.50
CA ALA A 139 -14.37 0.00 -9.42
C ALA A 139 -14.14 -0.65 -8.04
N MET A 140 -12.92 -0.59 -7.50
CA MET A 140 -12.59 -1.12 -6.17
C MET A 140 -13.39 -0.43 -5.05
N ILE A 141 -13.49 0.89 -5.10
CA ILE A 141 -14.30 1.67 -4.15
C ILE A 141 -15.78 1.32 -4.31
N GLY A 142 -16.27 1.19 -5.54
CA GLY A 142 -17.66 0.81 -5.84
C GLY A 142 -18.03 -0.55 -5.26
N VAL A 143 -17.21 -1.57 -5.47
CA VAL A 143 -17.40 -2.91 -4.88
C VAL A 143 -17.39 -2.84 -3.35
N SER A 144 -16.48 -2.06 -2.76
CA SER A 144 -16.40 -1.87 -1.32
C SER A 144 -17.66 -1.19 -0.77
N MET A 145 -18.15 -0.16 -1.45
CA MET A 145 -19.38 0.55 -1.06
C MET A 145 -20.61 -0.36 -1.13
N ILE A 146 -20.74 -1.16 -2.18
CA ILE A 146 -21.82 -2.14 -2.32
C ILE A 146 -21.75 -3.17 -1.17
N SER A 147 -20.56 -3.68 -0.86
CA SER A 147 -20.35 -4.62 0.24
C SER A 147 -20.69 -4.00 1.59
N TYR A 148 -20.29 -2.75 1.81
CA TYR A 148 -20.63 -2.00 3.02
C TYR A 148 -22.13 -1.77 3.17
N VAL A 149 -22.84 -1.41 2.07
CA VAL A 149 -24.31 -1.23 2.09
C VAL A 149 -25.01 -2.56 2.38
N LYS A 150 -24.55 -3.67 1.79
CA LYS A 150 -25.08 -5.02 2.11
C LYS A 150 -24.88 -5.35 3.58
N LEU A 151 -23.68 -5.13 4.10
CA LEU A 151 -23.40 -5.33 5.52
C LEU A 151 -24.27 -4.45 6.43
N ARG A 152 -24.46 -3.19 6.09
CA ARG A 152 -25.37 -2.29 6.83
C ARG A 152 -26.81 -2.80 6.83
N LYS A 153 -27.28 -3.38 5.74
CA LYS A 153 -28.63 -3.97 5.67
C LYS A 153 -28.77 -5.20 6.56
N SER A 154 -27.74 -6.04 6.70
CA SER A 154 -27.76 -7.20 7.61
C SER A 154 -27.73 -6.81 9.10
N LEU A 155 -27.39 -5.56 9.41
CA LEU A 155 -27.43 -5.00 10.77
C LEU A 155 -28.78 -4.35 11.15
N VAL A 156 -29.75 -4.37 10.24
CA VAL A 156 -31.11 -3.89 10.55
C VAL A 156 -31.71 -4.87 11.57
N GLY A 157 -32.14 -4.32 12.72
CA GLY A 157 -32.65 -5.14 13.84
C GLY A 157 -31.58 -5.49 14.90
N ALA A 158 -30.32 -5.07 14.72
CA ALA A 158 -29.30 -5.30 15.74
C ALA A 158 -29.66 -4.59 17.06
N VAL A 159 -29.64 -5.32 18.17
CA VAL A 159 -30.01 -4.85 19.50
C VAL A 159 -28.74 -4.50 20.30
N ARG A 160 -28.73 -3.35 20.92
CA ARG A 160 -27.64 -2.96 21.83
C ARG A 160 -27.79 -3.67 23.16
N VAL A 161 -26.77 -4.43 23.56
CA VAL A 161 -26.75 -5.16 24.83
C VAL A 161 -26.07 -4.34 25.91
N ARG A 162 -24.84 -3.88 25.68
CA ARG A 162 -24.07 -3.11 26.66
C ARG A 162 -23.00 -2.25 25.97
N GLY A 163 -22.85 -0.98 26.36
CA GLY A 163 -21.79 -0.10 25.86
C GLY A 163 -21.79 -0.01 24.33
N ASN A 164 -20.73 -0.50 23.70
CA ASN A 164 -20.55 -0.57 22.25
C ASN A 164 -20.80 -1.96 21.65
N ILE A 165 -21.44 -2.87 22.41
CA ILE A 165 -21.72 -4.25 22.02
C ILE A 165 -23.16 -4.35 21.53
N TYR A 166 -23.32 -4.95 20.35
CA TYR A 166 -24.58 -5.20 19.67
C TYR A 166 -24.72 -6.68 19.32
N VAL A 167 -25.92 -7.20 19.35
CA VAL A 167 -26.24 -8.56 18.87
C VAL A 167 -27.10 -8.42 17.62
N ALA A 168 -26.76 -9.21 16.60
CA ALA A 168 -27.46 -9.23 15.33
C ALA A 168 -27.68 -10.68 14.87
N ASP A 169 -28.85 -10.95 14.28
CA ASP A 169 -29.27 -12.29 13.85
C ASP A 169 -28.83 -12.63 12.41
N TYR A 170 -28.63 -11.60 11.57
CA TYR A 170 -28.37 -11.75 10.14
C TYR A 170 -26.91 -11.58 9.76
N ILE A 171 -25.99 -11.85 10.68
CA ILE A 171 -24.55 -11.87 10.44
C ILE A 171 -24.00 -13.29 10.55
N THR A 172 -22.96 -13.59 9.82
CA THR A 172 -22.33 -14.92 9.79
C THR A 172 -21.12 -15.04 10.70
N THR A 173 -20.45 -13.93 10.97
CA THR A 173 -19.25 -13.83 11.81
C THR A 173 -19.31 -12.58 12.67
N PRO A 174 -18.76 -12.60 13.89
CA PRO A 174 -18.56 -11.40 14.69
C PRO A 174 -17.62 -10.44 13.98
N PHE A 175 -17.77 -9.13 14.20
CA PHE A 175 -16.87 -8.11 13.65
C PHE A 175 -17.03 -6.75 14.34
N VAL A 176 -16.03 -5.89 14.11
CA VAL A 176 -16.05 -4.48 14.52
C VAL A 176 -16.42 -3.58 13.35
N LEU A 177 -17.34 -2.67 13.53
CA LEU A 177 -17.73 -1.65 12.57
C LEU A 177 -17.65 -0.24 13.16
N GLY A 178 -17.04 0.66 12.39
CA GLY A 178 -16.88 2.07 12.74
C GLY A 178 -15.43 2.46 13.00
N ILE A 179 -15.02 3.63 12.48
CA ILE A 179 -13.63 4.13 12.58
C ILE A 179 -13.42 4.85 13.92
N PHE A 180 -14.22 5.89 14.20
CA PHE A 180 -14.08 6.74 15.41
C PHE A 180 -14.84 6.20 16.62
N ARG A 181 -15.91 5.44 16.40
CA ARG A 181 -16.73 4.83 17.44
C ARG A 181 -16.97 3.37 17.08
N PRO A 182 -15.96 2.50 17.28
CA PRO A 182 -16.05 1.09 16.92
C PRO A 182 -17.13 0.39 17.75
N ARG A 183 -18.00 -0.35 17.06
CA ARG A 183 -19.08 -1.15 17.62
C ARG A 183 -18.81 -2.61 17.33
N ILE A 184 -18.94 -3.45 18.33
CA ILE A 184 -18.78 -4.90 18.23
C ILE A 184 -20.14 -5.49 17.95
N TYR A 185 -20.23 -6.29 16.88
CA TYR A 185 -21.44 -7.04 16.53
C TYR A 185 -21.19 -8.52 16.76
N LEU A 186 -22.01 -9.14 17.63
CA LEU A 186 -21.97 -10.56 17.97
C LEU A 186 -23.18 -11.26 17.39
N LEU A 187 -23.05 -12.58 17.14
CA LEU A 187 -24.19 -13.42 16.77
C LEU A 187 -25.03 -13.74 18.00
N SER A 188 -26.35 -13.81 17.81
CA SER A 188 -27.28 -14.23 18.85
C SER A 188 -27.16 -15.71 19.23
N SER A 189 -26.60 -16.54 18.34
CA SER A 189 -26.48 -17.99 18.53
C SER A 189 -25.26 -18.45 19.35
N LEU A 190 -24.38 -17.52 19.75
CA LEU A 190 -23.16 -17.84 20.51
C LEU A 190 -23.49 -18.17 21.98
N SER A 191 -22.81 -19.19 22.53
CA SER A 191 -22.81 -19.47 23.97
C SER A 191 -22.12 -18.35 24.78
N GLU A 192 -22.38 -18.25 26.07
CA GLU A 192 -21.78 -17.22 26.93
C GLU A 192 -20.24 -17.28 26.93
N GLN A 193 -19.67 -18.48 26.94
CA GLN A 193 -18.21 -18.68 26.91
C GLN A 193 -17.59 -18.22 25.58
N GLU A 194 -18.24 -18.55 24.45
CA GLU A 194 -17.81 -18.11 23.13
C GLU A 194 -17.91 -16.58 23.00
N GLN A 195 -18.99 -15.97 23.52
CA GLN A 195 -19.16 -14.53 23.52
C GLN A 195 -18.06 -13.83 24.31
N GLU A 196 -17.66 -14.36 25.46
CA GLU A 196 -16.60 -13.77 26.28
C GLU A 196 -15.23 -13.81 25.54
N TYR A 197 -14.88 -14.95 24.95
CA TYR A 197 -13.65 -15.08 24.16
C TYR A 197 -13.61 -14.11 22.99
N ILE A 198 -14.66 -14.13 22.17
CA ILE A 198 -14.79 -13.29 20.98
C ILE A 198 -14.78 -11.80 21.38
N LEU A 199 -15.45 -11.45 22.47
CA LEU A 199 -15.47 -10.07 22.96
C LEU A 199 -14.08 -9.59 23.35
N LYS A 200 -13.28 -10.42 24.05
CA LYS A 200 -11.90 -10.10 24.40
C LYS A 200 -11.03 -9.95 23.12
N HIS A 201 -11.24 -10.80 22.12
CA HIS A 201 -10.58 -10.75 20.83
C HIS A 201 -10.88 -9.44 20.08
N GLU A 202 -12.15 -9.10 19.91
CA GLU A 202 -12.58 -7.86 19.22
C GLU A 202 -12.15 -6.59 19.97
N GLN A 203 -12.19 -6.62 21.31
CA GLN A 203 -11.69 -5.52 22.14
C GLN A 203 -10.17 -5.32 21.98
N TYR A 204 -9.42 -6.41 21.78
CA TYR A 204 -7.98 -6.31 21.52
C TYR A 204 -7.71 -5.62 20.18
N HIS A 205 -8.43 -5.99 19.10
CA HIS A 205 -8.37 -5.30 17.81
C HIS A 205 -8.69 -3.80 17.92
N ILE A 206 -9.75 -3.45 18.66
CA ILE A 206 -10.12 -2.05 18.87
C ILE A 206 -9.02 -1.30 19.61
N ARG A 207 -8.47 -1.88 20.69
CA ARG A 207 -7.44 -1.25 21.52
C ARG A 207 -6.14 -1.02 20.75
N ARG A 208 -5.78 -1.95 19.85
CA ARG A 208 -4.60 -1.84 18.98
C ARG A 208 -4.83 -0.95 17.75
N GLY A 209 -6.08 -0.63 17.42
CA GLY A 209 -6.44 0.18 16.25
C GLY A 209 -6.41 -0.57 14.92
N ASP A 210 -6.49 -1.89 14.94
CA ASP A 210 -6.37 -2.75 13.75
C ASP A 210 -7.37 -2.43 12.66
N HIS A 211 -8.59 -2.02 13.02
CA HIS A 211 -9.62 -1.58 12.08
C HIS A 211 -9.19 -0.36 11.26
N ILE A 212 -8.35 0.53 11.82
CA ILE A 212 -7.79 1.68 11.11
C ILE A 212 -6.69 1.21 10.15
N PHE A 213 -5.76 0.38 10.63
CA PHE A 213 -4.67 -0.15 9.80
C PHE A 213 -5.20 -1.01 8.65
N LYS A 214 -6.25 -1.81 8.87
CA LYS A 214 -6.91 -2.60 7.83
C LYS A 214 -7.57 -1.73 6.77
N LEU A 215 -8.19 -0.61 7.18
CA LEU A 215 -8.74 0.38 6.26
C LEU A 215 -7.65 1.06 5.43
N LEU A 216 -6.56 1.51 6.07
CA LEU A 216 -5.43 2.14 5.37
C LEU A 216 -4.77 1.16 4.38
N ALA A 217 -4.61 -0.11 4.78
CA ALA A 217 -4.09 -1.16 3.89
C ALA A 217 -5.01 -1.40 2.70
N TYR A 218 -6.33 -1.33 2.89
CA TYR A 218 -7.29 -1.42 1.79
C TYR A 218 -7.23 -0.21 0.85
N VAL A 219 -7.06 1.01 1.39
CA VAL A 219 -6.85 2.22 0.57
C VAL A 219 -5.57 2.08 -0.27
N ALA A 220 -4.48 1.63 0.34
CA ALA A 220 -3.24 1.34 -0.38
C ALA A 220 -3.46 0.30 -1.49
N LEU A 221 -4.21 -0.78 -1.20
CA LEU A 221 -4.58 -1.78 -2.19
C LEU A 221 -5.40 -1.18 -3.35
N CYS A 222 -6.35 -0.29 -3.08
CA CYS A 222 -7.13 0.40 -4.12
C CYS A 222 -6.24 1.25 -5.04
N ILE A 223 -5.25 1.95 -4.48
CA ILE A 223 -4.32 2.78 -5.25
C ILE A 223 -3.40 1.91 -6.13
N HIS A 224 -2.93 0.79 -5.59
CA HIS A 224 -1.98 -0.13 -6.23
C HIS A 224 -2.65 -1.41 -6.74
N TRP A 225 -3.93 -1.36 -7.12
CA TRP A 225 -4.76 -2.51 -7.48
C TRP A 225 -4.16 -3.38 -8.60
N PHE A 226 -3.37 -2.80 -9.48
CA PHE A 226 -2.70 -3.46 -10.60
C PHE A 226 -1.51 -4.33 -10.16
N ASN A 227 -1.02 -4.21 -8.92
CA ASN A 227 0.15 -4.92 -8.43
C ASN A 227 -0.23 -6.18 -7.62
N PRO A 228 0.05 -7.40 -8.13
CA PRO A 228 -0.30 -8.63 -7.43
C PRO A 228 0.44 -8.83 -6.10
N LEU A 229 1.65 -8.25 -5.93
CA LEU A 229 2.39 -8.34 -4.68
C LEU A 229 1.71 -7.51 -3.56
N VAL A 230 1.04 -6.42 -3.90
CA VAL A 230 0.27 -5.64 -2.92
C VAL A 230 -0.98 -6.42 -2.47
N TRP A 231 -1.63 -7.17 -3.35
CA TRP A 231 -2.70 -8.10 -2.97
C TRP A 231 -2.21 -9.17 -2.00
N LEU A 232 -1.07 -9.79 -2.32
CA LEU A 232 -0.47 -10.80 -1.44
C LEU A 232 -0.06 -10.20 -0.10
N ALA A 233 0.53 -9.00 -0.09
CA ALA A 233 0.89 -8.27 1.12
C ALA A 233 -0.33 -7.98 1.99
N PHE A 234 -1.45 -7.53 1.39
CA PHE A 234 -2.70 -7.29 2.10
C PHE A 234 -3.28 -8.55 2.76
N LEU A 235 -3.26 -9.68 2.04
CA LEU A 235 -3.74 -10.96 2.57
C LEU A 235 -2.85 -11.46 3.73
N LEU A 236 -1.53 -11.38 3.57
CA LEU A 236 -0.59 -11.81 4.60
C LEU A 236 -0.61 -10.88 5.82
N PHE A 237 -0.71 -9.57 5.61
CA PHE A 237 -0.91 -8.58 6.66
C PHE A 237 -2.16 -8.89 7.49
N SER A 238 -3.30 -9.11 6.82
CA SER A 238 -4.55 -9.45 7.50
C SER A 238 -4.43 -10.75 8.30
N LYS A 239 -3.80 -11.77 7.73
CA LYS A 239 -3.57 -13.04 8.41
C LYS A 239 -2.66 -12.91 9.64
N ASP A 240 -1.56 -12.16 9.53
CA ASP A 240 -0.63 -11.98 10.65
C ASP A 240 -1.23 -11.08 11.75
N MET A 241 -2.10 -10.14 11.38
CA MET A 241 -2.90 -9.33 12.31
C MET A 241 -3.79 -10.23 13.18
N GLU A 242 -4.58 -11.14 12.57
CA GLU A 242 -5.44 -12.09 13.26
C GLU A 242 -4.62 -13.03 14.16
N MET A 243 -3.58 -13.67 13.62
CA MET A 243 -2.72 -14.58 14.38
C MET A 243 -2.04 -13.89 15.58
N SER A 244 -1.62 -12.64 15.43
CA SER A 244 -1.04 -11.84 16.51
C SER A 244 -2.07 -11.48 17.60
N CYS A 245 -3.34 -11.30 17.21
CA CYS A 245 -4.43 -11.09 18.15
C CYS A 245 -4.73 -12.36 18.94
N ASP A 246 -4.86 -13.50 18.26
CA ASP A 246 -5.09 -14.80 18.88
C ASP A 246 -4.01 -15.15 19.90
N GLU A 247 -2.71 -14.98 19.55
CA GLU A 247 -1.60 -15.21 20.47
C GLU A 247 -1.72 -14.35 21.75
N ALA A 248 -2.10 -13.06 21.58
CA ALA A 248 -2.21 -12.14 22.71
C ALA A 248 -3.40 -12.47 23.61
N VAL A 249 -4.55 -12.83 23.04
CA VAL A 249 -5.77 -13.18 23.77
C VAL A 249 -5.59 -14.48 24.54
N VAL A 250 -5.04 -15.52 23.88
CA VAL A 250 -4.76 -16.82 24.52
C VAL A 250 -3.77 -16.67 25.69
N LYS A 251 -2.72 -15.86 25.49
CA LYS A 251 -1.76 -15.57 26.56
C LYS A 251 -2.44 -14.90 27.77
N LYS A 252 -3.27 -13.91 27.52
CA LYS A 252 -3.98 -13.16 28.58
C LYS A 252 -4.99 -14.04 29.32
N LEU A 253 -5.76 -14.86 28.58
CA LEU A 253 -6.70 -15.82 29.21
C LEU A 253 -5.98 -16.85 30.08
N GLY A 254 -4.81 -17.34 29.64
CA GLY A 254 -3.98 -18.25 30.43
C GLY A 254 -3.41 -17.61 31.69
N GLU A 255 -3.11 -16.31 31.67
CA GLU A 255 -2.68 -15.54 32.86
C GLU A 255 -3.86 -15.32 33.82
N ASP A 256 -5.06 -14.97 33.33
CA ASP A 256 -6.28 -14.81 34.14
C ASP A 256 -6.65 -16.12 34.86
N VAL A 257 -6.61 -17.27 34.16
CA VAL A 257 -6.87 -18.58 34.75
C VAL A 257 -5.84 -18.94 35.82
N ARG A 258 -4.57 -18.60 35.64
CA ARG A 258 -3.54 -18.83 36.67
C ARG A 258 -3.72 -17.94 37.90
N ALA A 259 -4.18 -16.70 37.73
CA ALA A 259 -4.43 -15.79 38.84
C ALA A 259 -5.62 -16.26 39.72
N ASP A 260 -6.63 -16.90 39.11
CA ASP A 260 -7.78 -17.44 39.84
C ASP A 260 -7.46 -18.73 40.65
N TYR A 261 -6.34 -19.42 40.31
CA TYR A 261 -5.87 -20.64 41.00
C TYR A 261 -4.73 -20.40 42.00
N SER A 262 -4.25 -19.19 42.17
CA SER A 262 -3.19 -18.81 43.14
C SER A 262 -3.75 -18.02 44.33
#